data_d3b2d30af90281b94e8d19cbe0252b3d
#
_entry.id   d3b2d30af90281b94e8d19cbe0252b3d
#
_cell.length_a   1.000
_cell.length_b   1.000
_cell.length_c   1.000
_cell.angle_alpha   90.00
_cell.angle_beta   90.00
_cell.angle_gamma   90.00
#
_symmetry.space_group_name_H-M   'P 1'
#
loop_
_entity.id
_entity.type
_entity.pdbx_description
1 polymer ?
#
loop_
_entity_poly.entity_id
_entity_poly.type
_entity_poly.pdbx_seq_one_letter_code
_entity_poly.pdbx_strand_id
1 'polypeptide(L)'
;MKIPRRRFLRLAAGTAVLPALPAIAKAQPAPARAKQATPALAERLAAYAERLRYEDIDAATVERVKSHLIDALGCGIAAFDEPPVRICREVALAPGNGVSLIIGTDRRTTPDLAAFANGSAFRYLDLNDVYVGKFAGHPSDHIPACLAVAEAEKASATELITAIVLAYEINCRLMDVLDTAARDWDPPVLSLPAVALASGKLMKLPREKLVEAVNLAINDHIPMGQTRTQTNSDWKGLADAEAARNAVFATLLARRGLTGPAPIFEGRKGFFQLVSGPADVDVDAFGGHGVQFRINQCGMKPYQSVIYAQTAIDAGIAVAKEVGDLDKISAIEIATTRRGYEQTGRDPEKWTPDTRDTADHSLPYITARAMFDGDISNESYAQDKIRDPRIRAFMQKIKVSEDPALTARTGPSTVPTRLTAVLTDGSRVVREVDDVPGFVGRPMSRADIERKFRGNIGKRWPRERTDAVLASLWALDQTSDLSALLGKLSNG
;
A
#
# COMPACT_ATOMS: atom_id res chain seq x y z
N MET A 1 -41.51 46.23 -12.81
CA MET A 1 -42.63 46.01 -13.72
C MET A 1 -43.38 44.75 -13.23
N LYS A 2 -44.59 44.96 -12.72
CA LYS A 2 -45.43 43.90 -12.10
C LYS A 2 -46.20 43.18 -13.17
N ILE A 3 -46.20 41.83 -13.16
CA ILE A 3 -47.07 41.02 -13.98
C ILE A 3 -48.13 40.38 -13.09
N PRO A 4 -49.44 40.52 -13.39
CA PRO A 4 -50.47 39.99 -12.53
C PRO A 4 -50.90 38.55 -12.93
N ARG A 5 -51.34 37.84 -11.93
CA ARG A 5 -52.05 36.55 -11.98
C ARG A 5 -53.46 36.69 -12.54
N ARG A 6 -54.03 35.57 -13.05
CA ARG A 6 -55.43 35.18 -13.24
C ARG A 6 -56.00 35.23 -14.63
N ARG A 7 -56.39 34.06 -15.11
CA ARG A 7 -57.77 33.63 -15.53
C ARG A 7 -57.64 32.32 -16.30
N PHE A 8 -58.17 31.26 -16.06
CA PHE A 8 -59.29 30.64 -15.39
C PHE A 8 -60.44 30.24 -16.29
N LEU A 9 -60.78 29.00 -16.23
CA LEU A 9 -62.11 28.41 -16.15
C LEU A 9 -62.98 28.20 -17.40
N ARG A 10 -63.31 26.91 -17.47
CA ARG A 10 -64.62 26.32 -17.86
C ARG A 10 -64.94 26.18 -19.35
N LEU A 11 -65.15 24.95 -19.79
CA LEU A 11 -66.46 24.54 -20.29
C LEU A 11 -66.65 23.02 -20.15
N ALA A 12 -67.91 22.69 -19.93
CA ALA A 12 -68.40 21.46 -19.39
C ALA A 12 -69.01 20.55 -20.48
N ALA A 13 -69.08 19.27 -20.16
CA ALA A 13 -70.13 18.33 -20.37
C ALA A 13 -70.69 18.10 -21.78
N GLY A 14 -70.51 16.88 -22.19
CA GLY A 14 -71.37 16.25 -23.26
C GLY A 14 -71.30 14.73 -23.03
N THR A 15 -72.30 14.18 -22.37
CA THR A 15 -72.59 12.76 -22.20
C THR A 15 -72.99 12.12 -23.49
N ALA A 16 -72.31 11.09 -23.97
CA ALA A 16 -72.76 10.10 -24.88
C ALA A 16 -72.58 8.71 -24.37
N VAL A 17 -73.63 8.02 -24.06
CA VAL A 17 -73.72 6.62 -23.65
C VAL A 17 -73.60 5.75 -24.90
N LEU A 18 -72.62 4.85 -24.93
CA LEU A 18 -72.56 3.74 -25.87
C LEU A 18 -72.37 2.42 -25.09
N PRO A 19 -72.97 1.32 -25.55
CA PRO A 19 -73.10 0.09 -24.77
C PRO A 19 -71.78 -0.68 -24.69
N ALA A 20 -71.53 -1.20 -23.54
CA ALA A 20 -70.36 -2.01 -23.22
C ALA A 20 -70.41 -3.39 -23.88
N LEU A 21 -69.45 -3.70 -24.74
CA LEU A 21 -69.11 -5.07 -25.10
C LEU A 21 -68.18 -5.67 -24.07
N PRO A 22 -68.27 -6.98 -23.72
CA PRO A 22 -67.42 -7.58 -22.70
C PRO A 22 -66.00 -7.66 -23.20
N ALA A 23 -65.09 -6.97 -22.49
CA ALA A 23 -63.67 -7.06 -22.73
C ALA A 23 -63.14 -8.41 -22.26
N ILE A 24 -62.63 -9.19 -23.21
CA ILE A 24 -61.78 -10.36 -22.90
C ILE A 24 -60.58 -9.87 -22.14
N ALA A 25 -60.48 -10.17 -20.87
CA ALA A 25 -59.33 -9.89 -20.04
C ALA A 25 -58.12 -10.68 -20.60
N LYS A 26 -57.25 -10.00 -21.38
CA LYS A 26 -55.92 -10.51 -21.64
C LYS A 26 -55.19 -10.59 -20.31
N ALA A 27 -54.83 -11.81 -19.89
CA ALA A 27 -53.94 -12.03 -18.74
C ALA A 27 -52.67 -11.19 -18.94
N GLN A 28 -52.45 -10.20 -18.11
CA GLN A 28 -51.15 -9.53 -18.03
C GLN A 28 -50.13 -10.57 -17.67
N PRO A 29 -48.99 -10.66 -18.41
CA PRO A 29 -47.88 -11.49 -17.97
C PRO A 29 -47.45 -10.98 -16.61
N ALA A 30 -47.24 -11.91 -15.66
CA ALA A 30 -46.68 -11.61 -14.34
C ALA A 30 -45.42 -10.74 -14.53
N PRO A 31 -45.22 -9.69 -13.71
CA PRO A 31 -44.02 -8.87 -13.82
C PRO A 31 -42.82 -9.81 -13.70
N ALA A 32 -41.96 -9.78 -14.73
CA ALA A 32 -40.69 -10.48 -14.68
C ALA A 32 -40.04 -10.08 -13.35
N ARG A 33 -39.64 -11.05 -12.55
CA ARG A 33 -38.85 -10.80 -11.34
C ARG A 33 -37.72 -9.88 -11.75
N ALA A 34 -37.73 -8.65 -11.28
CA ALA A 34 -36.63 -7.73 -11.46
C ALA A 34 -35.36 -8.48 -10.99
N LYS A 35 -34.36 -8.65 -11.87
CA LYS A 35 -33.05 -9.14 -11.46
C LYS A 35 -32.67 -8.26 -10.27
N GLN A 36 -32.48 -8.88 -9.09
CA GLN A 36 -31.97 -8.15 -7.95
C GLN A 36 -30.69 -7.45 -8.41
N ALA A 37 -30.65 -6.14 -8.30
CA ALA A 37 -29.48 -5.38 -8.65
C ALA A 37 -28.31 -5.89 -7.78
N THR A 38 -27.16 -6.14 -8.40
CA THR A 38 -25.95 -6.53 -7.65
C THR A 38 -25.68 -5.47 -6.58
N PRO A 39 -25.48 -5.85 -5.32
CA PRO A 39 -25.17 -4.89 -4.27
C PRO A 39 -23.92 -4.05 -4.62
N ALA A 40 -23.88 -2.79 -4.18
CA ALA A 40 -22.76 -1.89 -4.41
C ALA A 40 -21.44 -2.48 -3.88
N LEU A 41 -20.31 -2.12 -4.48
CA LEU A 41 -19.01 -2.69 -4.08
C LEU A 41 -18.71 -2.44 -2.60
N ALA A 42 -19.01 -1.24 -2.08
CA ALA A 42 -18.84 -0.94 -0.66
C ALA A 42 -19.63 -1.91 0.24
N GLU A 43 -20.85 -2.30 -0.16
CA GLU A 43 -21.69 -3.26 0.57
C GLU A 43 -21.10 -4.68 0.51
N ARG A 44 -20.58 -5.09 -0.64
CA ARG A 44 -19.94 -6.41 -0.84
C ARG A 44 -18.64 -6.52 -0.04
N LEU A 45 -17.81 -5.48 -0.05
CA LEU A 45 -16.58 -5.41 0.74
C LEU A 45 -16.88 -5.41 2.25
N ALA A 46 -17.87 -4.66 2.70
CA ALA A 46 -18.32 -4.64 4.10
C ALA A 46 -18.86 -6.01 4.53
N ALA A 47 -19.62 -6.70 3.67
CA ALA A 47 -20.10 -8.05 3.94
C ALA A 47 -18.96 -9.06 4.03
N TYR A 48 -17.93 -8.96 3.20
CA TYR A 48 -16.72 -9.77 3.32
C TYR A 48 -15.98 -9.48 4.62
N ALA A 49 -15.74 -8.20 4.97
CA ALA A 49 -15.09 -7.80 6.20
C ALA A 49 -15.82 -8.30 7.45
N GLU A 50 -17.15 -8.22 7.47
CA GLU A 50 -17.97 -8.73 8.58
C GLU A 50 -17.83 -10.24 8.75
N ARG A 51 -17.86 -11.02 7.65
CA ARG A 51 -17.81 -12.49 7.68
C ARG A 51 -16.44 -13.06 8.05
N LEU A 52 -15.33 -12.42 7.61
CA LEU A 52 -13.98 -12.94 7.81
C LEU A 52 -13.70 -13.16 9.31
N ARG A 53 -13.26 -14.35 9.69
CA ARG A 53 -12.89 -14.74 11.05
C ARG A 53 -11.48 -15.27 11.11
N TYR A 54 -10.91 -15.33 12.29
CA TYR A 54 -9.55 -15.89 12.48
C TYR A 54 -9.47 -17.34 12.03
N GLU A 55 -10.52 -18.12 12.25
CA GLU A 55 -10.61 -19.54 11.88
C GLU A 55 -10.61 -19.77 10.36
N ASP A 56 -10.87 -18.74 9.56
CA ASP A 56 -10.79 -18.80 8.09
C ASP A 56 -9.35 -18.62 7.58
N ILE A 57 -8.41 -18.27 8.48
CA ILE A 57 -7.02 -17.95 8.16
C ILE A 57 -6.16 -19.19 8.46
N ASP A 58 -5.50 -19.73 7.44
CA ASP A 58 -4.60 -20.86 7.60
C ASP A 58 -3.31 -20.49 8.34
N ALA A 59 -2.64 -21.50 8.92
CA ALA A 59 -1.44 -21.30 9.72
C ALA A 59 -0.28 -20.66 8.93
N ALA A 60 -0.15 -20.94 7.63
CA ALA A 60 0.88 -20.35 6.79
C ALA A 60 0.63 -18.84 6.60
N THR A 61 -0.61 -18.45 6.44
CA THR A 61 -1.03 -17.03 6.39
C THR A 61 -0.76 -16.32 7.71
N VAL A 62 -1.02 -16.96 8.87
CA VAL A 62 -0.68 -16.41 10.18
C VAL A 62 0.82 -16.16 10.32
N GLU A 63 1.67 -17.13 9.93
CA GLU A 63 3.13 -16.95 9.92
C GLU A 63 3.57 -15.83 8.97
N ARG A 64 2.86 -15.65 7.86
CA ARG A 64 3.12 -14.56 6.93
C ARG A 64 2.79 -13.20 7.54
N VAL A 65 1.68 -13.08 8.28
CA VAL A 65 1.35 -11.85 9.05
C VAL A 65 2.45 -11.50 10.03
N LYS A 66 2.92 -12.48 10.82
CA LYS A 66 4.02 -12.26 11.78
C LYS A 66 5.28 -11.78 11.06
N SER A 67 5.62 -12.39 9.93
CA SER A 67 6.78 -12.02 9.11
C SER A 67 6.70 -10.57 8.64
N HIS A 68 5.58 -10.14 8.06
CA HIS A 68 5.37 -8.77 7.59
C HIS A 68 5.33 -7.76 8.74
N LEU A 69 4.74 -8.12 9.89
CA LEU A 69 4.73 -7.27 11.07
C LEU A 69 6.15 -7.03 11.62
N ILE A 70 6.97 -8.10 11.70
CA ILE A 70 8.37 -8.01 12.14
C ILE A 70 9.16 -7.13 11.18
N ASP A 71 9.03 -7.35 9.88
CA ASP A 71 9.71 -6.59 8.84
C ASP A 71 9.35 -5.11 8.89
N ALA A 72 8.06 -4.78 8.86
CA ALA A 72 7.55 -3.41 8.88
C ALA A 72 7.94 -2.67 10.17
N LEU A 73 7.84 -3.34 11.32
CA LEU A 73 8.28 -2.78 12.60
C LEU A 73 9.78 -2.46 12.60
N GLY A 74 10.60 -3.36 12.06
CA GLY A 74 12.04 -3.13 11.89
C GLY A 74 12.33 -1.89 11.04
N CYS A 75 11.60 -1.72 9.93
CA CYS A 75 11.70 -0.52 9.09
C CYS A 75 11.32 0.75 9.87
N GLY A 76 10.24 0.70 10.65
CA GLY A 76 9.79 1.85 11.45
C GLY A 76 10.79 2.28 12.52
N ILE A 77 11.44 1.32 13.19
CA ILE A 77 12.47 1.63 14.20
C ILE A 77 13.73 2.17 13.52
N ALA A 78 14.11 1.65 12.35
CA ALA A 78 15.24 2.17 11.58
C ALA A 78 15.05 3.63 11.17
N ALA A 79 13.80 4.02 10.79
CA ALA A 79 13.45 5.36 10.36
C ALA A 79 13.22 6.36 11.51
N PHE A 80 13.25 5.92 12.76
CA PHE A 80 12.77 6.69 13.91
C PHE A 80 13.36 8.09 14.04
N ASP A 81 14.65 8.28 13.72
CA ASP A 81 15.36 9.57 13.84
C ASP A 81 15.39 10.39 12.55
N GLU A 82 14.81 9.85 11.46
CA GLU A 82 14.73 10.59 10.21
C GLU A 82 13.91 11.89 10.39
N PRO A 83 14.39 13.03 9.86
CA PRO A 83 13.76 14.32 10.11
C PRO A 83 12.26 14.37 9.76
N PRO A 84 11.77 13.84 8.62
CA PRO A 84 10.34 13.84 8.32
C PRO A 84 9.52 12.98 9.29
N VAL A 85 10.06 11.82 9.71
CA VAL A 85 9.40 10.94 10.70
C VAL A 85 9.30 11.61 12.06
N ARG A 86 10.36 12.33 12.47
CA ARG A 86 10.34 13.13 13.71
C ARG A 86 9.27 14.21 13.66
N ILE A 87 9.18 14.96 12.55
CA ILE A 87 8.14 15.99 12.35
C ILE A 87 6.75 15.40 12.49
N CYS A 88 6.47 14.26 11.82
CA CYS A 88 5.18 13.57 11.90
C CYS A 88 4.85 13.15 13.34
N ARG A 89 5.83 12.64 14.05
CA ARG A 89 5.70 12.23 15.47
C ARG A 89 5.41 13.43 16.37
N GLU A 90 6.12 14.52 16.21
CA GLU A 90 5.90 15.76 16.99
C GLU A 90 4.49 16.32 16.77
N VAL A 91 4.03 16.37 15.52
CA VAL A 91 2.66 16.80 15.17
C VAL A 91 1.62 15.86 15.78
N ALA A 92 1.82 14.55 15.69
CA ALA A 92 0.89 13.58 16.24
C ALA A 92 0.81 13.61 17.78
N LEU A 93 1.86 14.05 18.47
CA LEU A 93 1.89 14.19 19.92
C LEU A 93 1.37 15.54 20.43
N ALA A 94 1.19 16.53 19.57
CA ALA A 94 0.80 17.88 19.98
C ALA A 94 -0.56 17.95 20.70
N PRO A 95 -1.61 17.17 20.34
CA PRO A 95 -2.88 17.19 21.06
C PRO A 95 -2.79 16.64 22.49
N GLY A 96 -1.78 15.83 22.82
CA GLY A 96 -1.67 15.15 24.10
C GLY A 96 -2.76 14.08 24.30
N ASN A 97 -2.70 13.39 25.40
CA ASN A 97 -3.71 12.44 25.93
C ASN A 97 -4.41 11.55 24.90
N GLY A 98 -3.91 10.35 24.69
CA GLY A 98 -4.51 9.34 23.85
C GLY A 98 -4.30 7.94 24.38
N VAL A 99 -4.76 6.95 23.63
CA VAL A 99 -4.76 5.54 24.04
C VAL A 99 -3.84 4.67 23.16
N SER A 100 -3.40 5.20 22.00
CA SER A 100 -2.59 4.46 21.03
C SER A 100 -1.13 4.89 21.07
N LEU A 101 -0.23 3.92 21.18
CA LEU A 101 1.20 4.10 21.34
C LEU A 101 1.86 4.70 20.09
N ILE A 102 2.71 5.69 20.29
CA ILE A 102 3.74 6.04 19.30
C ILE A 102 4.94 5.11 19.54
N ILE A 103 5.13 4.16 18.64
CA ILE A 103 6.18 3.12 18.74
C ILE A 103 7.57 3.74 18.89
N GLY A 104 8.37 3.20 19.79
CA GLY A 104 9.68 3.75 20.13
C GLY A 104 9.63 4.94 21.09
N THR A 105 8.49 5.24 21.69
CA THR A 105 8.31 6.22 22.76
C THR A 105 7.45 5.65 23.88
N ASP A 106 7.34 6.35 25.02
CA ASP A 106 6.38 6.09 26.11
C ASP A 106 5.07 6.88 25.94
N ARG A 107 4.89 7.56 24.80
CA ARG A 107 3.82 8.51 24.55
C ARG A 107 2.69 7.88 23.75
N ARG A 108 1.47 8.35 24.04
CA ARG A 108 0.25 7.94 23.34
C ARG A 108 -0.49 9.14 22.77
N THR A 109 -1.25 8.90 21.69
CA THR A 109 -2.11 9.86 21.03
C THR A 109 -3.41 9.20 20.58
N THR A 110 -4.24 9.88 19.79
CA THR A 110 -5.45 9.30 19.19
C THR A 110 -5.09 8.21 18.16
N PRO A 111 -5.97 7.21 17.91
CA PRO A 111 -5.65 6.10 17.00
C PRO A 111 -5.30 6.55 15.57
N ASP A 112 -5.96 7.58 15.06
CA ASP A 112 -5.69 8.13 13.73
C ASP A 112 -4.31 8.82 13.65
N LEU A 113 -3.94 9.59 14.67
CA LEU A 113 -2.62 10.23 14.73
C LEU A 113 -1.51 9.22 15.02
N ALA A 114 -1.77 8.16 15.80
CA ALA A 114 -0.82 7.07 15.98
C ALA A 114 -0.62 6.28 14.68
N ALA A 115 -1.69 6.02 13.91
CA ALA A 115 -1.62 5.44 12.58
C ALA A 115 -0.72 6.27 11.65
N PHE A 116 -0.88 7.60 11.67
CA PHE A 116 -0.04 8.52 10.88
C PHE A 116 1.43 8.48 11.28
N ALA A 117 1.74 8.71 12.54
CA ALA A 117 3.13 8.79 13.01
C ALA A 117 3.89 7.47 12.87
N ASN A 118 3.26 6.35 13.26
CA ASN A 118 3.86 5.03 13.11
C ASN A 118 3.94 4.61 11.64
N GLY A 119 2.91 4.93 10.83
CA GLY A 119 2.87 4.68 9.40
C GLY A 119 3.96 5.43 8.65
N SER A 120 4.17 6.70 8.99
CA SER A 120 5.28 7.51 8.46
C SER A 120 6.63 6.85 8.72
N ALA A 121 6.86 6.33 9.93
CA ALA A 121 8.09 5.62 10.26
C ALA A 121 8.22 4.32 9.46
N PHE A 122 7.16 3.50 9.37
CA PHE A 122 7.20 2.21 8.70
C PHE A 122 7.50 2.33 7.20
N ARG A 123 7.00 3.40 6.57
CA ARG A 123 7.09 3.61 5.12
C ARG A 123 8.31 4.39 4.66
N TYR A 124 8.84 5.31 5.48
CA TYR A 124 9.78 6.34 5.06
C TYR A 124 11.02 5.81 4.33
N LEU A 125 11.63 4.74 4.80
CA LEU A 125 12.86 4.18 4.22
C LEU A 125 12.65 3.40 2.91
N ASP A 126 11.42 3.20 2.47
CA ASP A 126 11.08 2.41 1.27
C ASP A 126 11.65 0.97 1.30
N LEU A 127 11.72 0.38 2.50
CA LEU A 127 12.35 -0.91 2.79
C LEU A 127 11.34 -2.00 3.21
N ASN A 128 10.08 -1.61 3.44
CA ASN A 128 8.99 -2.50 3.82
C ASN A 128 8.54 -3.40 2.66
N ASP A 129 7.40 -4.05 2.80
CA ASP A 129 6.90 -4.98 1.79
C ASP A 129 6.42 -4.32 0.49
N VAL A 130 6.01 -5.17 -0.45
CA VAL A 130 5.47 -4.73 -1.73
C VAL A 130 4.48 -5.74 -2.29
N TYR A 131 3.48 -5.22 -3.00
CA TYR A 131 2.61 -5.97 -3.88
C TYR A 131 2.48 -5.24 -5.23
N VAL A 132 2.54 -5.98 -6.34
CA VAL A 132 2.43 -5.42 -7.69
C VAL A 132 1.19 -6.02 -8.36
N GLY A 133 0.14 -5.24 -8.47
CA GLY A 133 -1.04 -5.50 -9.29
C GLY A 133 -0.98 -4.69 -10.59
N LYS A 134 -2.06 -3.99 -10.94
CA LYS A 134 -2.03 -2.96 -12.01
C LYS A 134 -1.00 -1.87 -11.71
N PHE A 135 -0.57 -1.79 -10.47
CA PHE A 135 0.26 -0.78 -9.91
C PHE A 135 0.94 -1.30 -8.61
N ALA A 136 2.08 -0.75 -8.21
CA ALA A 136 2.80 -1.20 -7.03
C ALA A 136 2.36 -0.45 -5.78
N GLY A 137 2.15 -1.16 -4.67
CA GLY A 137 1.82 -0.60 -3.36
C GLY A 137 2.49 -1.38 -2.23
N HIS A 138 2.29 -0.90 -1.02
CA HIS A 138 2.94 -1.39 0.20
C HIS A 138 1.89 -1.77 1.25
N PRO A 139 1.31 -2.99 1.20
CA PRO A 139 0.21 -3.34 2.11
C PRO A 139 0.57 -3.30 3.59
N SER A 140 1.85 -3.41 3.95
CA SER A 140 2.31 -3.25 5.35
C SER A 140 2.11 -1.84 5.91
N ASP A 141 1.85 -0.83 5.07
CA ASP A 141 1.50 0.53 5.50
C ASP A 141 0.17 0.58 6.27
N HIS A 142 -0.64 -0.48 6.19
CA HIS A 142 -1.88 -0.62 6.96
C HIS A 142 -1.65 -1.14 8.39
N ILE A 143 -0.52 -1.82 8.65
CA ILE A 143 -0.20 -2.42 9.95
C ILE A 143 -0.23 -1.39 11.09
N PRO A 144 0.36 -0.19 10.95
CA PRO A 144 0.32 0.83 11.99
C PRO A 144 -1.09 1.26 12.40
N ALA A 145 -2.01 1.38 11.43
CA ALA A 145 -3.41 1.67 11.71
C ALA A 145 -4.09 0.52 12.46
N CYS A 146 -3.85 -0.73 12.04
CA CYS A 146 -4.36 -1.91 12.73
C CYS A 146 -3.85 -1.98 14.18
N LEU A 147 -2.56 -1.73 14.42
CA LEU A 147 -1.96 -1.71 15.76
C LEU A 147 -2.58 -0.60 16.63
N ALA A 148 -2.69 0.62 16.10
CA ALA A 148 -3.21 1.76 16.84
C ALA A 148 -4.68 1.58 17.24
N VAL A 149 -5.51 1.04 16.33
CA VAL A 149 -6.91 0.77 16.60
C VAL A 149 -7.06 -0.45 17.52
N ALA A 150 -6.27 -1.51 17.33
CA ALA A 150 -6.30 -2.69 18.20
C ALA A 150 -5.96 -2.34 19.65
N GLU A 151 -4.97 -1.47 19.90
CA GLU A 151 -4.66 -0.98 21.24
C GLU A 151 -5.85 -0.19 21.83
N ALA A 152 -6.40 0.75 21.05
CA ALA A 152 -7.52 1.59 21.50
C ALA A 152 -8.77 0.77 21.86
N GLU A 153 -9.05 -0.28 21.12
CA GLU A 153 -10.21 -1.16 21.31
C GLU A 153 -9.91 -2.36 22.24
N LYS A 154 -8.66 -2.48 22.74
CA LYS A 154 -8.21 -3.62 23.56
C LYS A 154 -8.47 -4.97 22.87
N ALA A 155 -8.19 -5.00 21.55
CA ALA A 155 -8.42 -6.18 20.75
C ALA A 155 -7.42 -7.30 21.11
N SER A 156 -7.83 -8.55 20.89
CA SER A 156 -6.95 -9.71 21.01
C SER A 156 -5.95 -9.77 19.86
N ALA A 157 -4.90 -10.57 20.01
CA ALA A 157 -3.94 -10.81 18.95
C ALA A 157 -4.57 -11.46 17.71
N THR A 158 -5.54 -12.35 17.87
CA THR A 158 -6.25 -12.97 16.76
C THR A 158 -7.13 -11.97 16.02
N GLU A 159 -7.75 -11.01 16.71
CA GLU A 159 -8.48 -9.90 16.08
C GLU A 159 -7.52 -8.98 15.31
N LEU A 160 -6.33 -8.68 15.83
CA LEU A 160 -5.30 -7.92 15.13
C LEU A 160 -4.82 -8.65 13.87
N ILE A 161 -4.49 -9.95 13.96
CA ILE A 161 -4.08 -10.76 12.81
C ILE A 161 -5.17 -10.75 11.74
N THR A 162 -6.43 -10.94 12.13
CA THR A 162 -7.57 -10.92 11.21
C THR A 162 -7.71 -9.56 10.51
N ALA A 163 -7.53 -8.46 11.24
CA ALA A 163 -7.60 -7.11 10.67
C ALA A 163 -6.45 -6.84 9.69
N ILE A 164 -5.24 -7.29 9.98
CA ILE A 164 -4.08 -7.18 9.06
C ILE A 164 -4.35 -7.98 7.78
N VAL A 165 -4.80 -9.24 7.90
CA VAL A 165 -5.15 -10.07 6.73
C VAL A 165 -6.23 -9.40 5.90
N LEU A 166 -7.27 -8.86 6.53
CA LEU A 166 -8.37 -8.16 5.86
C LEU A 166 -7.86 -6.93 5.08
N ALA A 167 -7.02 -6.11 5.70
CA ALA A 167 -6.46 -4.92 5.04
C ALA A 167 -5.61 -5.30 3.82
N TYR A 168 -4.73 -6.28 3.96
CA TYR A 168 -3.93 -6.79 2.84
C TYR A 168 -4.79 -7.34 1.72
N GLU A 169 -5.76 -8.18 2.05
CA GLU A 169 -6.62 -8.82 1.06
C GLU A 169 -7.38 -7.79 0.23
N ILE A 170 -8.07 -6.85 0.90
CA ILE A 170 -8.84 -5.82 0.20
C ILE A 170 -7.92 -4.95 -0.67
N ASN A 171 -6.82 -4.46 -0.12
CA ASN A 171 -5.90 -3.59 -0.87
C ASN A 171 -5.34 -4.31 -2.10
N CYS A 172 -4.75 -5.49 -1.93
CA CYS A 172 -4.14 -6.23 -3.02
C CYS A 172 -5.16 -6.64 -4.10
N ARG A 173 -6.37 -7.09 -3.71
CA ARG A 173 -7.44 -7.44 -4.67
C ARG A 173 -7.93 -6.23 -5.46
N LEU A 174 -8.01 -5.07 -4.83
CA LEU A 174 -8.31 -3.84 -5.55
C LEU A 174 -7.16 -3.45 -6.50
N MET A 175 -5.91 -3.63 -6.10
CA MET A 175 -4.74 -3.40 -6.95
C MET A 175 -4.68 -4.36 -8.15
N ASP A 176 -5.22 -5.57 -8.05
CA ASP A 176 -5.27 -6.52 -9.18
C ASP A 176 -6.20 -6.01 -10.31
N VAL A 177 -7.21 -5.23 -9.97
CA VAL A 177 -8.31 -4.87 -10.89
C VAL A 177 -8.32 -3.40 -11.26
N LEU A 178 -8.03 -2.49 -10.30
CA LEU A 178 -8.19 -1.05 -10.46
C LEU A 178 -6.87 -0.39 -10.88
N ASP A 179 -6.84 0.20 -12.08
CA ASP A 179 -5.68 0.96 -12.58
C ASP A 179 -5.85 2.46 -12.27
N THR A 180 -5.51 2.84 -11.04
CA THR A 180 -5.57 4.25 -10.61
C THR A 180 -4.45 5.08 -11.21
N ALA A 181 -3.30 4.46 -11.51
CA ALA A 181 -2.15 5.12 -12.13
C ALA A 181 -2.40 5.53 -13.58
N ALA A 182 -3.30 4.85 -14.30
CA ALA A 182 -3.71 5.27 -15.65
C ALA A 182 -4.42 6.63 -15.68
N ARG A 183 -4.80 7.16 -14.51
CA ARG A 183 -5.43 8.48 -14.32
C ARG A 183 -4.63 9.38 -13.37
N ASP A 184 -3.34 9.09 -13.20
CA ASP A 184 -2.39 9.87 -12.42
C ASP A 184 -2.74 10.00 -10.92
N TRP A 185 -3.42 8.98 -10.34
CA TRP A 185 -3.65 8.91 -8.91
C TRP A 185 -2.57 8.07 -8.22
N ASP A 186 -2.20 8.47 -7.02
CA ASP A 186 -1.19 7.78 -6.21
C ASP A 186 -1.75 6.49 -5.56
N PRO A 187 -0.94 5.44 -5.33
CA PRO A 187 -1.34 4.14 -4.74
C PRO A 187 -2.21 4.20 -3.50
N PRO A 188 -1.93 5.09 -2.54
CA PRO A 188 -2.64 5.11 -1.27
C PRO A 188 -4.15 5.26 -1.37
N VAL A 189 -4.68 5.66 -2.54
CA VAL A 189 -6.11 5.72 -2.77
C VAL A 189 -6.81 4.37 -2.57
N LEU A 190 -6.12 3.25 -2.83
CA LEU A 190 -6.66 1.91 -2.61
C LEU A 190 -6.47 1.40 -1.17
N SER A 191 -5.64 2.09 -0.37
CA SER A 191 -5.49 1.83 1.07
C SER A 191 -6.72 2.29 1.88
N LEU A 192 -7.44 3.30 1.39
CA LEU A 192 -8.58 3.90 2.09
C LEU A 192 -9.67 2.89 2.47
N PRO A 193 -10.28 2.13 1.53
CA PRO A 193 -11.29 1.14 1.87
C PRO A 193 -10.72 -0.02 2.70
N ALA A 194 -9.46 -0.40 2.48
CA ALA A 194 -8.81 -1.49 3.19
C ALA A 194 -8.63 -1.15 4.69
N VAL A 195 -8.06 0.02 5.00
CA VAL A 195 -7.85 0.47 6.37
C VAL A 195 -9.18 0.80 7.07
N ALA A 196 -10.15 1.40 6.35
CA ALA A 196 -11.46 1.69 6.92
C ALA A 196 -12.16 0.41 7.39
N LEU A 197 -12.15 -0.64 6.57
CA LEU A 197 -12.79 -1.93 6.91
C LEU A 197 -12.03 -2.68 8.01
N ALA A 198 -10.70 -2.70 7.98
CA ALA A 198 -9.90 -3.31 9.03
C ALA A 198 -10.09 -2.60 10.39
N SER A 199 -10.09 -1.27 10.39
CA SER A 199 -10.37 -0.45 11.58
C SER A 199 -11.79 -0.67 12.09
N GLY A 200 -12.78 -0.67 11.20
CA GLY A 200 -14.18 -0.92 11.54
C GLY A 200 -14.40 -2.32 12.10
N LYS A 201 -13.70 -3.33 11.60
CA LYS A 201 -13.72 -4.68 12.14
C LYS A 201 -13.15 -4.75 13.56
N LEU A 202 -12.01 -4.12 13.83
CA LEU A 202 -11.44 -4.00 15.17
C LEU A 202 -12.38 -3.26 16.13
N MET A 203 -13.09 -2.23 15.66
CA MET A 203 -14.10 -1.49 16.40
C MET A 203 -15.43 -2.26 16.52
N LYS A 204 -15.55 -3.47 15.96
CA LYS A 204 -16.75 -4.32 15.99
C LYS A 204 -17.99 -3.61 15.41
N LEU A 205 -17.79 -2.82 14.35
CA LEU A 205 -18.88 -2.09 13.71
C LEU A 205 -19.80 -3.04 12.91
N PRO A 206 -21.13 -2.83 12.94
CA PRO A 206 -22.05 -3.56 12.09
C PRO A 206 -21.87 -3.16 10.61
N ARG A 207 -22.35 -4.02 9.71
CA ARG A 207 -22.16 -3.89 8.26
C ARG A 207 -22.52 -2.50 7.71
N GLU A 208 -23.63 -1.94 8.15
CA GLU A 208 -24.10 -0.62 7.70
C GLU A 208 -23.07 0.47 8.01
N LYS A 209 -22.43 0.41 9.17
CA LYS A 209 -21.37 1.37 9.54
C LYS A 209 -20.06 1.09 8.84
N LEU A 210 -19.75 -0.16 8.47
CA LEU A 210 -18.60 -0.49 7.64
C LEU A 210 -18.76 0.10 6.22
N VAL A 211 -19.97 0.07 5.67
CA VAL A 211 -20.27 0.73 4.38
C VAL A 211 -20.04 2.23 4.48
N GLU A 212 -20.54 2.87 5.55
CA GLU A 212 -20.35 4.31 5.73
C GLU A 212 -18.88 4.69 5.94
N ALA A 213 -18.10 3.86 6.64
CA ALA A 213 -16.68 4.06 6.81
C ALA A 213 -15.94 4.07 5.45
N VAL A 214 -16.28 3.15 4.54
CA VAL A 214 -15.73 3.12 3.16
C VAL A 214 -16.16 4.35 2.38
N ASN A 215 -17.46 4.71 2.41
CA ASN A 215 -17.98 5.86 1.69
C ASN A 215 -17.30 7.16 2.12
N LEU A 216 -17.10 7.37 3.41
CA LEU A 216 -16.43 8.54 3.97
C LEU A 216 -14.93 8.53 3.63
N ALA A 217 -14.22 7.41 3.85
CA ALA A 217 -12.79 7.33 3.65
C ALA A 217 -12.37 7.66 2.21
N ILE A 218 -13.12 7.17 1.22
CA ILE A 218 -12.80 7.40 -0.20
C ILE A 218 -13.11 8.85 -0.60
N ASN A 219 -14.21 9.42 -0.12
CA ASN A 219 -14.69 10.71 -0.63
C ASN A 219 -13.72 11.87 -0.36
N ASP A 220 -13.06 11.86 0.78
CA ASP A 220 -12.35 13.04 1.29
C ASP A 220 -10.84 12.99 1.06
N HIS A 221 -10.28 11.88 0.56
CA HIS A 221 -8.84 11.75 0.43
C HIS A 221 -8.43 10.94 -0.80
N ILE A 222 -8.11 11.62 -1.88
CA ILE A 222 -7.57 11.01 -3.10
C ILE A 222 -6.21 11.63 -3.42
N PRO A 223 -5.09 10.94 -3.11
CA PRO A 223 -3.74 11.44 -3.30
C PRO A 223 -3.38 11.52 -4.79
N MET A 224 -2.68 12.59 -5.18
CA MET A 224 -2.28 12.85 -6.56
C MET A 224 -0.96 12.18 -6.92
N GLY A 225 -0.85 11.71 -8.16
CA GLY A 225 0.36 11.09 -8.73
C GLY A 225 1.58 12.00 -8.76
N GLN A 226 1.41 13.33 -8.58
CA GLN A 226 2.54 14.26 -8.44
C GLN A 226 3.48 13.90 -7.29
N THR A 227 2.98 13.18 -6.28
CA THR A 227 3.77 12.63 -5.16
C THR A 227 5.00 11.85 -5.62
N ARG A 228 4.92 11.18 -6.80
CA ARG A 228 5.98 10.29 -7.32
C ARG A 228 6.53 10.71 -8.68
N THR A 229 6.20 11.92 -9.13
CA THR A 229 6.59 12.44 -10.45
C THR A 229 7.71 13.46 -10.32
N GLN A 230 8.69 13.43 -11.25
CA GLN A 230 9.81 14.37 -11.27
C GLN A 230 10.66 14.30 -9.99
N THR A 231 10.86 15.43 -9.31
CA THR A 231 11.55 15.49 -8.02
C THR A 231 10.63 15.03 -6.91
N ASN A 232 10.99 13.98 -6.21
CA ASN A 232 10.25 13.49 -5.07
C ASN A 232 10.58 14.33 -3.82
N SER A 233 9.57 14.55 -2.98
CA SER A 233 9.70 15.18 -1.67
C SER A 233 9.53 14.15 -0.55
N ASP A 234 9.77 14.56 0.70
CA ASP A 234 9.51 13.75 1.90
C ASP A 234 8.11 13.12 1.90
N TRP A 235 7.13 13.81 1.29
CA TRP A 235 5.73 13.36 1.21
C TRP A 235 5.57 12.01 0.53
N LYS A 236 6.47 11.64 -0.37
CA LYS A 236 6.48 10.30 -1.02
C LYS A 236 6.50 9.16 0.01
N GLY A 237 7.23 9.31 1.10
CA GLY A 237 7.28 8.36 2.21
C GLY A 237 6.15 8.48 3.24
N LEU A 238 5.25 9.47 3.09
CA LEU A 238 4.23 9.80 4.09
C LEU A 238 2.80 9.63 3.57
N ALA A 239 2.60 9.59 2.26
CA ALA A 239 1.27 9.61 1.64
C ALA A 239 0.39 8.41 2.06
N ASP A 240 0.97 7.21 2.21
CA ASP A 240 0.26 6.02 2.67
C ASP A 240 -0.17 6.15 4.14
N ALA A 241 0.70 6.72 4.98
CA ALA A 241 0.39 6.98 6.39
C ALA A 241 -0.75 8.00 6.55
N GLU A 242 -0.80 9.02 5.69
CA GLU A 242 -1.89 10.00 5.69
C GLU A 242 -3.21 9.38 5.21
N ALA A 243 -3.18 8.54 4.17
CA ALA A 243 -4.36 7.79 3.76
C ALA A 243 -4.88 6.88 4.89
N ALA A 244 -3.99 6.19 5.59
CA ALA A 244 -4.36 5.36 6.74
C ALA A 244 -4.96 6.19 7.88
N ARG A 245 -4.40 7.36 8.21
CA ARG A 245 -4.96 8.31 9.18
C ARG A 245 -6.39 8.70 8.80
N ASN A 246 -6.60 9.12 7.56
CA ASN A 246 -7.91 9.54 7.08
C ASN A 246 -8.93 8.40 7.12
N ALA A 247 -8.54 7.18 6.78
CA ALA A 247 -9.42 6.02 6.84
C ALA A 247 -9.81 5.68 8.28
N VAL A 248 -8.88 5.75 9.25
CA VAL A 248 -9.20 5.57 10.68
C VAL A 248 -10.14 6.68 11.15
N PHE A 249 -9.88 7.94 10.80
CA PHE A 249 -10.74 9.07 11.17
C PHE A 249 -12.15 8.94 10.58
N ALA A 250 -12.28 8.57 9.30
CA ALA A 250 -13.56 8.29 8.65
C ALA A 250 -14.34 7.16 9.36
N THR A 251 -13.63 6.12 9.80
CA THR A 251 -14.24 5.01 10.57
C THR A 251 -14.75 5.46 11.94
N LEU A 252 -14.01 6.36 12.61
CA LEU A 252 -14.48 6.96 13.88
C LEU A 252 -15.74 7.82 13.68
N LEU A 253 -15.86 8.53 12.56
CA LEU A 253 -17.06 9.30 12.20
C LEU A 253 -18.25 8.36 11.92
N ALA A 254 -18.05 7.31 11.11
CA ALA A 254 -19.06 6.30 10.81
C ALA A 254 -19.56 5.59 12.10
N ARG A 255 -18.63 5.28 13.03
CA ARG A 255 -18.98 4.73 14.36
C ARG A 255 -19.97 5.61 15.12
N ARG A 256 -19.83 6.94 14.98
CA ARG A 256 -20.72 7.93 15.63
C ARG A 256 -22.02 8.17 14.86
N GLY A 257 -22.18 7.57 13.67
CA GLY A 257 -23.41 7.63 12.87
C GLY A 257 -23.37 8.65 11.73
N LEU A 258 -22.18 9.20 11.40
CA LEU A 258 -22.05 10.01 10.19
C LEU A 258 -22.19 9.11 8.95
N THR A 259 -22.91 9.59 7.95
CA THR A 259 -23.12 8.90 6.66
C THR A 259 -22.24 9.52 5.57
N GLY A 260 -21.76 8.69 4.64
CA GLY A 260 -20.98 9.12 3.49
C GLY A 260 -21.79 9.13 2.19
N PRO A 261 -21.25 9.68 1.10
CA PRO A 261 -21.90 9.69 -0.20
C PRO A 261 -21.95 8.28 -0.80
N ALA A 262 -23.16 7.77 -1.09
CA ALA A 262 -23.38 6.44 -1.63
C ALA A 262 -24.12 6.48 -2.98
N PRO A 263 -23.87 5.49 -3.88
CA PRO A 263 -22.80 4.50 -3.84
C PRO A 263 -21.47 5.12 -4.27
N ILE A 264 -20.44 5.04 -3.41
CA ILE A 264 -19.18 5.77 -3.63
C ILE A 264 -18.40 5.27 -4.85
N PHE A 265 -18.46 3.97 -5.16
CA PHE A 265 -17.75 3.41 -6.31
C PHE A 265 -18.51 3.62 -7.61
N GLU A 266 -19.79 3.26 -7.68
CA GLU A 266 -20.61 3.19 -8.90
C GLU A 266 -21.35 4.51 -9.22
N GLY A 267 -21.36 5.45 -8.29
CA GLY A 267 -22.06 6.73 -8.44
C GLY A 267 -21.63 7.52 -9.68
N ARG A 268 -22.53 8.33 -10.25
CA ARG A 268 -22.25 9.14 -11.45
C ARG A 268 -21.03 10.05 -11.35
N LYS A 269 -20.59 10.36 -10.13
CA LYS A 269 -19.36 11.10 -9.79
C LYS A 269 -18.55 10.31 -8.76
N GLY A 270 -18.65 8.99 -8.78
CA GLY A 270 -17.98 8.09 -7.88
C GLY A 270 -16.61 7.67 -8.38
N PHE A 271 -16.00 6.77 -7.62
CA PHE A 271 -14.62 6.32 -7.80
C PHE A 271 -14.35 5.74 -9.19
N PHE A 272 -15.23 4.89 -9.71
CA PHE A 272 -15.06 4.32 -11.05
C PHE A 272 -15.11 5.38 -12.15
N GLN A 273 -15.90 6.42 -11.99
CA GLN A 273 -15.97 7.49 -12.98
C GLN A 273 -14.73 8.39 -12.95
N LEU A 274 -14.24 8.74 -11.77
CA LEU A 274 -13.23 9.79 -11.60
C LEU A 274 -11.81 9.25 -11.40
N VAL A 275 -11.66 8.04 -10.83
CA VAL A 275 -10.36 7.57 -10.34
C VAL A 275 -9.83 6.37 -11.11
N SER A 276 -10.55 5.24 -11.18
CA SER A 276 -9.98 4.01 -11.76
C SER A 276 -10.51 3.64 -13.15
N GLY A 277 -11.61 4.21 -13.57
CA GLY A 277 -12.42 3.64 -14.66
C GLY A 277 -13.34 2.51 -14.18
N PRO A 278 -14.28 2.05 -15.03
CA PRO A 278 -15.17 0.93 -14.73
C PRO A 278 -14.37 -0.35 -14.46
N ALA A 279 -14.76 -1.10 -13.44
CA ALA A 279 -14.14 -2.37 -13.10
C ALA A 279 -15.16 -3.31 -12.44
N ASP A 280 -14.97 -4.60 -12.61
CA ASP A 280 -15.68 -5.65 -11.89
C ASP A 280 -14.75 -6.26 -10.85
N VAL A 281 -15.07 -6.09 -9.57
CA VAL A 281 -14.34 -6.64 -8.45
C VAL A 281 -15.10 -7.85 -7.93
N ASP A 282 -14.58 -9.03 -8.19
CA ASP A 282 -15.15 -10.30 -7.70
C ASP A 282 -14.78 -10.51 -6.23
N VAL A 283 -15.63 -10.02 -5.32
CA VAL A 283 -15.41 -10.17 -3.87
C VAL A 283 -15.59 -11.61 -3.39
N ASP A 284 -16.32 -12.43 -4.13
CA ASP A 284 -16.53 -13.85 -3.78
C ASP A 284 -15.27 -14.70 -4.02
N ALA A 285 -14.34 -14.20 -4.86
CA ALA A 285 -13.03 -14.80 -5.07
C ALA A 285 -11.96 -14.37 -4.05
N PHE A 286 -12.29 -13.58 -3.02
CA PHE A 286 -11.34 -13.16 -2.00
C PHE A 286 -10.94 -14.31 -1.08
N GLY A 287 -9.79 -14.16 -0.41
CA GLY A 287 -9.20 -15.19 0.47
C GLY A 287 -10.10 -15.66 1.61
N GLY A 288 -9.82 -16.86 2.12
CA GLY A 288 -10.63 -17.57 3.10
C GLY A 288 -11.38 -18.76 2.48
N HIS A 289 -11.88 -19.67 3.33
CA HIS A 289 -12.62 -20.86 2.88
C HIS A 289 -11.90 -21.70 1.80
N GLY A 290 -10.56 -21.82 1.93
CA GLY A 290 -9.71 -22.57 0.98
C GLY A 290 -9.13 -21.73 -0.15
N VAL A 291 -9.50 -20.46 -0.29
CA VAL A 291 -8.87 -19.52 -1.22
C VAL A 291 -7.68 -18.84 -0.52
N GLN A 292 -6.53 -18.80 -1.19
CA GLN A 292 -5.31 -18.19 -0.65
C GLN A 292 -5.45 -16.67 -0.51
N PHE A 293 -5.04 -16.13 0.64
CA PHE A 293 -4.96 -14.69 0.88
C PHE A 293 -3.79 -14.04 0.13
N ARG A 294 -3.98 -12.80 -0.35
CA ARG A 294 -2.98 -12.05 -1.12
C ARG A 294 -1.74 -11.68 -0.32
N ILE A 295 -1.79 -11.61 1.00
CA ILE A 295 -0.60 -11.42 1.84
C ILE A 295 0.49 -12.46 1.55
N ASN A 296 0.12 -13.68 1.17
CA ASN A 296 1.06 -14.74 0.80
C ASN A 296 1.81 -14.45 -0.52
N GLN A 297 1.36 -13.47 -1.29
CA GLN A 297 1.97 -13.02 -2.54
C GLN A 297 2.69 -11.68 -2.41
N CYS A 298 2.74 -11.11 -1.22
CA CYS A 298 3.52 -9.89 -0.95
C CYS A 298 5.00 -10.22 -0.76
N GLY A 299 5.88 -9.44 -1.35
CA GLY A 299 7.33 -9.55 -1.18
C GLY A 299 7.84 -8.63 -0.08
N MET A 300 8.92 -9.00 0.60
CA MET A 300 9.70 -8.13 1.51
C MET A 300 10.97 -7.68 0.82
N LYS A 301 11.25 -6.38 0.79
CA LYS A 301 12.42 -5.85 0.07
C LYS A 301 13.72 -6.16 0.82
N PRO A 302 14.75 -6.71 0.15
CA PRO A 302 16.07 -6.87 0.74
C PRO A 302 16.87 -5.56 0.77
N TYR A 303 16.62 -4.65 -0.19
CA TYR A 303 17.35 -3.40 -0.34
C TYR A 303 16.46 -2.19 -0.07
N GLN A 304 17.02 -1.16 0.53
CA GLN A 304 16.33 0.10 0.79
C GLN A 304 16.22 0.93 -0.49
N SER A 305 15.19 0.67 -1.28
CA SER A 305 15.00 1.30 -2.58
C SER A 305 13.60 1.02 -3.15
N VAL A 306 13.23 1.76 -4.18
CA VAL A 306 12.04 1.51 -4.98
C VAL A 306 11.98 0.06 -5.47
N ILE A 307 10.78 -0.50 -5.57
CA ILE A 307 10.56 -1.90 -6.02
C ILE A 307 11.23 -2.20 -7.37
N TYR A 308 11.17 -1.26 -8.30
CA TYR A 308 11.71 -1.42 -9.66
C TYR A 308 13.24 -1.44 -9.75
N ALA A 309 13.95 -1.14 -8.65
CA ALA A 309 15.40 -1.21 -8.58
C ALA A 309 15.92 -2.48 -7.90
N GLN A 310 15.09 -3.26 -7.22
CA GLN A 310 15.53 -4.40 -6.42
C GLN A 310 16.35 -5.41 -7.24
N THR A 311 15.85 -5.82 -8.39
CA THR A 311 16.52 -6.74 -9.31
C THR A 311 17.72 -6.10 -10.05
N ALA A 312 17.67 -4.81 -10.31
CA ALA A 312 18.78 -4.07 -10.88
C ALA A 312 19.96 -3.94 -9.91
N ILE A 313 19.69 -3.81 -8.61
CA ILE A 313 20.70 -3.84 -7.54
C ILE A 313 21.43 -5.19 -7.56
N ASP A 314 20.67 -6.29 -7.51
CA ASP A 314 21.23 -7.65 -7.49
C ASP A 314 22.06 -7.92 -8.78
N ALA A 315 21.53 -7.55 -9.95
CA ALA A 315 22.22 -7.65 -11.22
C ALA A 315 23.51 -6.81 -11.25
N GLY A 316 23.45 -5.57 -10.78
CA GLY A 316 24.59 -4.64 -10.72
C GLY A 316 25.71 -5.15 -9.82
N ILE A 317 25.38 -5.64 -8.63
CA ILE A 317 26.35 -6.24 -7.70
C ILE A 317 27.01 -7.46 -8.32
N ALA A 318 26.22 -8.34 -8.97
CA ALA A 318 26.75 -9.53 -9.64
C ALA A 318 27.69 -9.17 -10.80
N VAL A 319 27.32 -8.19 -11.63
CA VAL A 319 28.18 -7.70 -12.73
C VAL A 319 29.46 -7.05 -12.18
N ALA A 320 29.37 -6.21 -11.16
CA ALA A 320 30.52 -5.57 -10.54
C ALA A 320 31.53 -6.61 -9.99
N LYS A 321 31.02 -7.65 -9.34
CA LYS A 321 31.84 -8.76 -8.83
C LYS A 321 32.56 -9.53 -9.93
N GLU A 322 31.89 -9.76 -11.07
CA GLU A 322 32.47 -10.49 -12.20
C GLU A 322 33.51 -9.66 -12.96
N VAL A 323 33.24 -8.38 -13.18
CA VAL A 323 34.15 -7.46 -13.88
C VAL A 323 35.38 -7.11 -13.02
N GLY A 324 35.21 -7.00 -11.70
CA GLY A 324 36.23 -6.65 -10.71
C GLY A 324 36.64 -5.18 -10.76
N ASP A 325 37.07 -4.70 -11.92
CA ASP A 325 37.50 -3.31 -12.13
C ASP A 325 36.44 -2.55 -12.96
N LEU A 326 35.69 -1.64 -12.30
CA LEU A 326 34.62 -0.89 -12.92
C LEU A 326 35.11 0.14 -13.95
N ASP A 327 36.38 0.51 -13.97
CA ASP A 327 36.97 1.41 -14.99
C ASP A 327 37.00 0.74 -16.37
N LYS A 328 37.01 -0.59 -16.42
CA LYS A 328 36.86 -1.37 -17.66
C LYS A 328 35.48 -1.29 -18.30
N ILE A 329 34.48 -0.77 -17.62
CA ILE A 329 33.14 -0.63 -18.17
C ILE A 329 33.05 0.64 -19.01
N SER A 330 32.75 0.48 -20.31
CA SER A 330 32.52 1.58 -21.24
C SER A 330 31.08 2.03 -21.30
N ALA A 331 30.11 1.10 -21.16
CA ALA A 331 28.67 1.40 -21.14
C ALA A 331 27.88 0.36 -20.32
N ILE A 332 26.72 0.77 -19.82
CA ILE A 332 25.74 -0.10 -19.15
C ILE A 332 24.37 0.13 -19.79
N GLU A 333 23.73 -0.96 -20.17
CA GLU A 333 22.35 -0.98 -20.66
C GLU A 333 21.48 -1.67 -19.60
N ILE A 334 20.48 -0.96 -19.07
CA ILE A 334 19.48 -1.50 -18.14
C ILE A 334 18.16 -1.58 -18.87
N ALA A 335 17.72 -2.80 -19.19
CA ALA A 335 16.37 -3.07 -19.65
C ALA A 335 15.49 -3.44 -18.46
N THR A 336 14.36 -2.77 -18.30
CA THR A 336 13.43 -2.96 -17.19
C THR A 336 11.98 -2.98 -17.68
N THR A 337 11.02 -3.13 -16.76
CA THR A 337 9.58 -3.10 -17.09
C THR A 337 9.14 -1.68 -17.46
N ARG A 338 7.99 -1.54 -18.13
CA ARG A 338 7.40 -0.23 -18.47
C ARG A 338 7.31 0.69 -17.25
N ARG A 339 6.70 0.23 -16.17
CA ARG A 339 6.55 1.03 -14.95
C ARG A 339 7.90 1.34 -14.29
N GLY A 340 8.84 0.41 -14.35
CA GLY A 340 10.22 0.64 -13.90
C GLY A 340 10.86 1.80 -14.67
N TYR A 341 10.78 1.79 -16.00
CA TYR A 341 11.28 2.88 -16.82
C TYR A 341 10.57 4.21 -16.53
N GLU A 342 9.23 4.22 -16.53
CA GLU A 342 8.43 5.43 -16.31
C GLU A 342 8.75 6.12 -14.97
N GLN A 343 8.93 5.35 -13.91
CA GLN A 343 9.11 5.91 -12.56
C GLN A 343 10.56 6.18 -12.17
N THR A 344 11.52 5.46 -12.75
CA THR A 344 12.90 5.49 -12.24
C THR A 344 13.98 5.86 -13.27
N GLY A 345 13.64 5.93 -14.58
CA GLY A 345 14.63 6.16 -15.62
C GLY A 345 14.23 7.15 -16.71
N ARG A 346 12.93 7.52 -16.81
CA ARG A 346 12.43 8.39 -17.87
C ARG A 346 12.74 9.87 -17.62
N ASP A 347 12.44 10.32 -16.40
CA ASP A 347 12.47 11.75 -16.08
C ASP A 347 13.91 12.25 -15.87
N PRO A 348 14.27 13.44 -16.37
CA PRO A 348 15.65 13.97 -16.27
C PRO A 348 16.16 14.08 -14.83
N GLU A 349 15.30 14.36 -13.89
CA GLU A 349 15.63 14.50 -12.45
C GLU A 349 16.19 13.21 -11.86
N LYS A 350 15.82 12.05 -12.42
CA LYS A 350 16.36 10.75 -12.01
C LYS A 350 17.84 10.57 -12.39
N TRP A 351 18.35 11.37 -13.34
CA TRP A 351 19.73 11.34 -13.78
C TRP A 351 20.64 12.30 -13.01
N THR A 352 20.05 13.23 -12.26
CA THR A 352 20.77 14.18 -11.41
C THR A 352 20.10 14.35 -10.05
N PRO A 353 19.90 13.24 -9.30
CA PRO A 353 19.17 13.33 -8.03
C PRO A 353 19.95 14.20 -7.03
N ASP A 354 19.23 15.07 -6.32
CA ASP A 354 19.78 15.94 -5.27
C ASP A 354 19.13 15.71 -3.90
N THR A 355 17.99 15.03 -3.87
CA THR A 355 17.30 14.64 -2.63
C THR A 355 17.38 13.14 -2.43
N ARG A 356 17.26 12.70 -1.17
CA ARG A 356 17.17 11.29 -0.82
C ARG A 356 16.04 10.59 -1.56
N ASP A 357 14.84 11.19 -1.54
CA ASP A 357 13.62 10.61 -2.13
C ASP A 357 13.65 10.58 -3.67
N THR A 358 14.45 11.42 -4.31
CA THR A 358 14.72 11.31 -5.75
C THR A 358 15.76 10.23 -6.02
N ALA A 359 16.80 10.15 -5.19
CA ALA A 359 17.90 9.18 -5.35
C ALA A 359 17.42 7.73 -5.16
N ASP A 360 16.54 7.44 -4.19
CA ASP A 360 16.00 6.10 -3.95
C ASP A 360 14.97 5.66 -5.03
N HIS A 361 14.64 6.57 -5.97
CA HIS A 361 13.84 6.36 -7.17
C HIS A 361 14.62 6.63 -8.47
N SER A 362 15.93 6.69 -8.41
CA SER A 362 16.81 6.86 -9.58
C SER A 362 17.48 5.54 -9.92
N LEU A 363 16.99 4.82 -10.93
CA LEU A 363 17.58 3.55 -11.35
C LEU A 363 19.05 3.69 -11.76
N PRO A 364 19.48 4.75 -12.50
CA PRO A 364 20.89 4.95 -12.79
C PRO A 364 21.73 5.17 -11.52
N TYR A 365 21.26 5.99 -10.56
CA TYR A 365 21.99 6.23 -9.32
C TYR A 365 22.12 4.97 -8.48
N ILE A 366 20.98 4.29 -8.23
CA ILE A 366 20.93 3.09 -7.39
C ILE A 366 21.81 1.98 -7.94
N THR A 367 21.74 1.74 -9.26
CA THR A 367 22.56 0.71 -9.90
C THR A 367 24.05 1.06 -9.84
N ALA A 368 24.42 2.32 -10.13
CA ALA A 368 25.80 2.76 -9.99
C ALA A 368 26.30 2.59 -8.54
N ARG A 369 25.50 3.02 -7.57
CA ARG A 369 25.83 2.93 -6.14
C ARG A 369 26.02 1.48 -5.70
N ALA A 370 25.09 0.59 -6.09
CA ALA A 370 25.14 -0.84 -5.80
C ALA A 370 26.40 -1.52 -6.38
N MET A 371 26.79 -1.13 -7.59
CA MET A 371 28.01 -1.64 -8.23
C MET A 371 29.30 -1.22 -7.50
N PHE A 372 29.34 -0.01 -6.94
CA PHE A 372 30.50 0.51 -6.22
C PHE A 372 30.57 0.01 -4.78
N ASP A 373 29.44 -0.07 -4.07
CA ASP A 373 29.38 -0.37 -2.64
C ASP A 373 29.13 -1.85 -2.34
N GLY A 374 28.58 -2.60 -3.28
CA GLY A 374 28.18 -4.00 -3.09
C GLY A 374 26.89 -4.16 -2.27
N ASP A 375 26.20 -3.07 -1.93
CA ASP A 375 24.97 -3.02 -1.16
C ASP A 375 24.24 -1.69 -1.36
N ILE A 376 22.97 -1.63 -0.94
CA ILE A 376 22.17 -0.40 -0.83
C ILE A 376 21.52 -0.34 0.55
N SER A 377 21.88 0.69 1.30
CA SER A 377 21.38 0.97 2.65
C SER A 377 20.99 2.44 2.82
N ASN A 378 20.58 2.83 4.03
CA ASN A 378 20.27 4.24 4.33
C ASN A 378 21.47 5.18 4.08
N GLU A 379 22.67 4.71 4.35
CA GLU A 379 23.91 5.46 4.14
C GLU A 379 24.17 5.76 2.66
N SER A 380 23.69 4.91 1.74
CA SER A 380 23.79 5.12 0.30
C SER A 380 23.09 6.42 -0.17
N TYR A 381 22.20 6.97 0.64
CA TYR A 381 21.43 8.19 0.35
C TYR A 381 21.88 9.42 1.15
N ALA A 382 23.04 9.37 1.81
CA ALA A 382 23.65 10.54 2.42
C ALA A 382 24.03 11.57 1.34
N GLN A 383 23.99 12.86 1.65
CA GLN A 383 24.19 13.93 0.68
C GLN A 383 25.55 13.90 -0.03
N ASP A 384 26.61 13.53 0.68
CA ASP A 384 27.95 13.32 0.11
C ASP A 384 27.97 12.15 -0.89
N LYS A 385 27.19 11.09 -0.62
CA LYS A 385 27.04 9.92 -1.50
C LYS A 385 26.24 10.24 -2.76
N ILE A 386 25.14 10.98 -2.62
CA ILE A 386 24.30 11.41 -3.76
C ILE A 386 25.11 12.34 -4.69
N ARG A 387 25.97 13.17 -4.12
CA ARG A 387 26.79 14.15 -4.85
C ARG A 387 28.18 13.64 -5.24
N ASP A 388 28.52 12.38 -4.94
CA ASP A 388 29.81 11.79 -5.28
C ASP A 388 30.10 11.95 -6.81
N PRO A 389 31.16 12.69 -7.21
CA PRO A 389 31.45 12.95 -8.61
C PRO A 389 31.80 11.68 -9.38
N ARG A 390 32.35 10.65 -8.74
CA ARG A 390 32.65 9.36 -9.36
C ARG A 390 31.36 8.63 -9.77
N ILE A 391 30.37 8.63 -8.90
CA ILE A 391 29.06 8.03 -9.18
C ILE A 391 28.37 8.81 -10.28
N ARG A 392 28.36 10.14 -10.23
CA ARG A 392 27.77 10.98 -11.29
C ARG A 392 28.43 10.78 -12.65
N ALA A 393 29.75 10.64 -12.69
CA ALA A 393 30.47 10.31 -13.91
C ALA A 393 30.13 8.90 -14.43
N PHE A 394 30.01 7.92 -13.54
CA PHE A 394 29.65 6.56 -13.90
C PHE A 394 28.21 6.46 -14.42
N MET A 395 27.28 7.21 -13.86
CA MET A 395 25.89 7.29 -14.33
C MET A 395 25.79 7.72 -15.81
N GLN A 396 26.73 8.51 -16.32
CA GLN A 396 26.75 8.91 -17.75
C GLN A 396 27.01 7.73 -18.69
N LYS A 397 27.54 6.61 -18.19
CA LYS A 397 27.72 5.38 -18.97
C LYS A 397 26.45 4.53 -19.02
N ILE A 398 25.41 4.86 -18.20
CA ILE A 398 24.19 4.07 -18.04
C ILE A 398 23.14 4.54 -19.06
N LYS A 399 22.40 3.60 -19.63
CA LYS A 399 21.19 3.82 -20.41
C LYS A 399 20.08 2.93 -19.85
N VAL A 400 18.90 3.50 -19.61
CA VAL A 400 17.71 2.78 -19.15
C VAL A 400 16.67 2.74 -20.26
N SER A 401 16.04 1.59 -20.48
CA SER A 401 14.97 1.42 -21.47
C SER A 401 13.92 0.42 -20.98
N GLU A 402 12.70 0.55 -21.50
CA GLU A 402 11.67 -0.50 -21.38
C GLU A 402 12.03 -1.68 -22.27
N ASP A 403 11.78 -2.90 -21.77
CA ASP A 403 11.70 -4.13 -22.55
C ASP A 403 10.30 -4.74 -22.39
N PRO A 404 9.50 -4.82 -23.49
CA PRO A 404 8.15 -5.39 -23.42
C PRO A 404 8.11 -6.85 -22.93
N ALA A 405 9.16 -7.64 -23.20
CA ALA A 405 9.25 -9.02 -22.73
C ALA A 405 9.44 -9.09 -21.20
N LEU A 406 10.20 -8.15 -20.62
CA LEU A 406 10.31 -8.02 -19.17
C LEU A 406 8.99 -7.51 -18.57
N THR A 407 8.35 -6.53 -19.24
CA THR A 407 7.04 -6.02 -18.81
C THR A 407 5.99 -7.13 -18.72
N ALA A 408 5.96 -8.05 -19.69
CA ALA A 408 5.02 -9.18 -19.71
C ALA A 408 5.25 -10.21 -18.57
N ARG A 409 6.42 -10.22 -17.94
CA ARG A 409 6.77 -11.11 -16.83
C ARG A 409 6.57 -10.49 -15.45
N THR A 410 6.04 -9.26 -15.37
CA THR A 410 5.73 -8.62 -14.09
C THR A 410 4.68 -9.44 -13.33
N GLY A 411 4.93 -9.71 -12.07
CA GLY A 411 4.04 -10.46 -11.18
C GLY A 411 3.89 -9.79 -9.82
N PRO A 412 3.14 -10.37 -8.88
CA PRO A 412 2.81 -9.76 -7.59
C PRO A 412 4.00 -9.23 -6.77
N SER A 413 5.18 -9.83 -6.93
CA SER A 413 6.44 -9.29 -6.41
C SER A 413 7.58 -9.40 -7.44
N THR A 414 7.30 -9.80 -8.67
CA THR A 414 8.30 -9.99 -9.72
C THR A 414 8.44 -8.75 -10.57
N VAL A 415 9.62 -8.15 -10.58
CA VAL A 415 9.96 -6.98 -11.41
C VAL A 415 11.29 -7.23 -12.10
N PRO A 416 11.30 -7.92 -13.26
CA PRO A 416 12.52 -8.37 -13.89
C PRO A 416 13.36 -7.23 -14.46
N THR A 417 14.69 -7.40 -14.41
CA THR A 417 15.65 -6.48 -14.99
C THR A 417 16.74 -7.28 -15.71
N ARG A 418 17.15 -6.82 -16.89
CA ARG A 418 18.36 -7.27 -17.57
C ARG A 418 19.38 -6.13 -17.61
N LEU A 419 20.55 -6.38 -17.03
CA LEU A 419 21.69 -5.47 -17.05
C LEU A 419 22.79 -6.02 -17.95
N THR A 420 23.26 -5.20 -18.89
CA THR A 420 24.38 -5.52 -19.77
C THR A 420 25.49 -4.50 -19.57
N ALA A 421 26.65 -4.93 -19.11
CA ALA A 421 27.86 -4.12 -19.08
C ALA A 421 28.67 -4.41 -20.36
N VAL A 422 29.05 -3.36 -21.09
CA VAL A 422 29.94 -3.42 -22.21
C VAL A 422 31.34 -2.97 -21.74
N LEU A 423 32.36 -3.80 -21.95
CA LEU A 423 33.72 -3.52 -21.50
C LEU A 423 34.50 -2.75 -22.57
N THR A 424 35.62 -2.15 -22.18
CA THR A 424 36.50 -1.38 -23.08
C THR A 424 37.13 -2.22 -24.17
N ASP A 425 37.24 -3.53 -24.01
CA ASP A 425 37.68 -4.50 -25.01
C ASP A 425 36.56 -4.99 -25.95
N GLY A 426 35.31 -4.48 -25.75
CA GLY A 426 34.13 -4.84 -26.53
C GLY A 426 33.40 -6.09 -26.01
N SER A 427 33.92 -6.79 -25.02
CA SER A 427 33.21 -7.92 -24.39
C SER A 427 31.99 -7.45 -23.58
N ARG A 428 31.05 -8.37 -23.33
CA ARG A 428 29.80 -8.06 -22.68
C ARG A 428 29.56 -9.01 -21.50
N VAL A 429 29.18 -8.45 -20.37
CA VAL A 429 28.71 -9.20 -19.21
C VAL A 429 27.21 -8.92 -19.02
N VAL A 430 26.41 -9.97 -19.05
CA VAL A 430 24.95 -9.86 -18.98
C VAL A 430 24.42 -10.57 -17.74
N ARG A 431 23.55 -9.90 -17.00
CA ARG A 431 22.79 -10.49 -15.89
C ARG A 431 21.32 -10.14 -16.06
N GLU A 432 20.48 -11.17 -16.09
CA GLU A 432 19.03 -11.04 -16.03
C GLU A 432 18.56 -11.61 -14.70
N VAL A 433 17.78 -10.84 -13.96
CA VAL A 433 17.28 -11.15 -12.62
C VAL A 433 15.79 -10.94 -12.60
N ASP A 434 15.04 -11.99 -12.32
CA ASP A 434 13.57 -11.94 -12.19
C ASP A 434 13.13 -11.71 -10.76
N ASP A 435 13.92 -12.18 -9.77
CA ASP A 435 13.51 -12.25 -8.38
C ASP A 435 14.69 -12.10 -7.43
N VAL A 436 14.45 -11.52 -6.26
CA VAL A 436 15.45 -11.28 -5.21
C VAL A 436 15.03 -11.96 -3.90
N PRO A 437 15.97 -12.19 -2.95
CA PRO A 437 15.60 -12.71 -1.62
C PRO A 437 14.53 -11.84 -0.95
N GLY A 438 13.43 -12.46 -0.53
CA GLY A 438 12.27 -11.80 0.09
C GLY A 438 11.04 -11.69 -0.84
N PHE A 439 11.21 -11.88 -2.14
CA PHE A 439 10.08 -11.94 -3.07
C PHE A 439 9.47 -13.35 -3.10
N VAL A 440 8.31 -13.50 -3.73
CA VAL A 440 7.52 -14.74 -3.68
C VAL A 440 8.27 -15.95 -4.21
N GLY A 441 9.05 -15.80 -5.28
CA GLY A 441 9.86 -16.88 -5.84
C GLY A 441 11.08 -17.25 -4.98
N ARG A 442 11.54 -16.34 -4.11
CA ARG A 442 12.69 -16.53 -3.21
C ARG A 442 12.39 -15.98 -1.80
N PRO A 443 11.39 -16.53 -1.07
CA PRO A 443 10.96 -15.97 0.20
C PRO A 443 12.08 -15.98 1.24
N MET A 444 12.12 -14.94 2.07
CA MET A 444 13.01 -14.89 3.22
C MET A 444 12.63 -15.99 4.22
N SER A 445 13.64 -16.72 4.71
CA SER A 445 13.48 -17.60 5.86
C SER A 445 13.24 -16.78 7.14
N ARG A 446 12.76 -17.45 8.19
CA ARG A 446 12.68 -16.83 9.53
C ARG A 446 14.01 -16.20 9.96
N ALA A 447 15.11 -16.89 9.74
CA ALA A 447 16.45 -16.39 10.08
C ALA A 447 16.83 -15.14 9.27
N ASP A 448 16.40 -15.04 8.00
CA ASP A 448 16.65 -13.85 7.17
C ASP A 448 15.84 -12.66 7.67
N ILE A 449 14.56 -12.85 8.00
CA ILE A 449 13.68 -11.83 8.58
C ILE A 449 14.25 -11.31 9.89
N GLU A 450 14.66 -12.21 10.80
CA GLU A 450 15.28 -11.83 12.07
C GLU A 450 16.60 -11.09 11.84
N ARG A 451 17.41 -11.49 10.88
CA ARG A 451 18.66 -10.80 10.52
C ARG A 451 18.38 -9.39 10.02
N LYS A 452 17.39 -9.22 9.10
CA LYS A 452 16.96 -7.91 8.61
C LYS A 452 16.45 -7.04 9.76
N PHE A 453 15.57 -7.58 10.62
CA PHE A 453 15.05 -6.87 11.79
C PHE A 453 16.17 -6.39 12.70
N ARG A 454 17.13 -7.28 13.07
CA ARG A 454 18.28 -6.92 13.90
C ARG A 454 19.17 -5.85 13.25
N GLY A 455 19.39 -5.95 11.95
CA GLY A 455 20.12 -4.93 11.18
C GLY A 455 19.42 -3.56 11.25
N ASN A 456 18.10 -3.54 11.06
CA ASN A 456 17.27 -2.34 11.12
C ASN A 456 17.21 -1.72 12.53
N ILE A 457 17.13 -2.54 13.57
CA ILE A 457 17.19 -2.06 14.96
C ILE A 457 18.57 -1.45 15.28
N GLY A 458 19.65 -2.02 14.75
CA GLY A 458 21.01 -1.55 14.94
C GLY A 458 21.39 -1.44 16.43
N LYS A 459 21.84 -0.25 16.82
CA LYS A 459 22.23 0.05 18.22
C LYS A 459 21.10 0.67 19.05
N ARG A 460 19.90 0.88 18.48
CA ARG A 460 18.80 1.58 19.17
C ARG A 460 18.29 0.80 20.38
N TRP A 461 18.18 -0.52 20.26
CA TRP A 461 17.76 -1.38 21.35
C TRP A 461 18.87 -2.33 21.77
N PRO A 462 19.01 -2.62 23.09
CA PRO A 462 19.87 -3.69 23.57
C PRO A 462 19.44 -5.04 22.94
N ARG A 463 20.41 -5.95 22.80
CA ARG A 463 20.17 -7.27 22.21
C ARG A 463 19.07 -8.05 22.93
N GLU A 464 19.06 -8.02 24.27
CA GLU A 464 18.05 -8.69 25.09
C GLU A 464 16.62 -8.20 24.78
N ARG A 465 16.45 -6.88 24.62
CA ARG A 465 15.16 -6.31 24.24
C ARG A 465 14.77 -6.72 22.83
N THR A 466 15.70 -6.68 21.89
CA THR A 466 15.47 -7.10 20.50
C THR A 466 15.03 -8.57 20.45
N ASP A 467 15.69 -9.45 21.20
CA ASP A 467 15.36 -10.87 21.32
C ASP A 467 13.96 -11.07 21.93
N ALA A 468 13.64 -10.34 23.00
CA ALA A 468 12.33 -10.41 23.67
C ALA A 468 11.19 -9.91 22.80
N VAL A 469 11.41 -8.88 21.98
CA VAL A 469 10.42 -8.38 21.00
C VAL A 469 10.21 -9.41 19.90
N LEU A 470 11.26 -9.93 19.29
CA LEU A 470 11.16 -10.98 18.27
C LEU A 470 10.42 -12.22 18.77
N ALA A 471 10.76 -12.70 19.96
CA ALA A 471 10.08 -13.84 20.56
C ALA A 471 8.58 -13.59 20.74
N SER A 472 8.18 -12.38 21.17
CA SER A 472 6.78 -12.00 21.35
C SER A 472 6.04 -11.87 20.01
N LEU A 473 6.70 -11.33 18.97
CA LEU A 473 6.11 -11.19 17.63
C LEU A 473 5.89 -12.56 16.97
N TRP A 474 6.85 -13.48 17.12
CA TRP A 474 6.68 -14.86 16.61
C TRP A 474 5.63 -15.67 17.38
N ALA A 475 5.36 -15.32 18.65
CA ALA A 475 4.32 -15.94 19.47
C ALA A 475 3.00 -15.14 19.45
N LEU A 476 2.80 -14.22 18.51
CA LEU A 476 1.67 -13.29 18.49
C LEU A 476 0.32 -14.00 18.54
N ASP A 477 0.12 -15.06 17.78
CA ASP A 477 -1.11 -15.85 17.72
C ASP A 477 -1.42 -16.62 19.01
N GLN A 478 -0.44 -16.74 19.90
CA GLN A 478 -0.57 -17.38 21.22
C GLN A 478 -0.81 -16.36 22.35
N THR A 479 -0.82 -15.06 22.01
CA THR A 479 -0.92 -13.97 22.97
C THR A 479 -2.38 -13.57 23.15
N SER A 480 -2.89 -13.62 24.38
CA SER A 480 -4.25 -13.16 24.69
C SER A 480 -4.34 -11.64 24.88
N ASP A 481 -3.24 -10.97 25.21
CA ASP A 481 -3.17 -9.54 25.51
C ASP A 481 -2.04 -8.86 24.74
N LEU A 482 -2.41 -7.90 23.89
CA LEU A 482 -1.47 -7.10 23.12
C LEU A 482 -0.68 -6.09 23.95
N SER A 483 -1.16 -5.73 25.16
CA SER A 483 -0.51 -4.70 25.99
C SER A 483 0.91 -5.08 26.40
N ALA A 484 1.18 -6.37 26.62
CA ALA A 484 2.53 -6.87 26.91
C ALA A 484 3.49 -6.72 25.72
N LEU A 485 3.00 -6.93 24.50
CA LEU A 485 3.79 -6.67 23.28
C LEU A 485 4.03 -5.17 23.10
N LEU A 486 2.97 -4.37 23.19
CA LEU A 486 3.06 -2.92 23.03
C LEU A 486 3.96 -2.27 24.08
N GLY A 487 3.95 -2.77 25.32
CA GLY A 487 4.89 -2.37 26.36
C GLY A 487 6.35 -2.59 25.99
N LYS A 488 6.68 -3.66 25.26
CA LYS A 488 8.04 -3.90 24.75
C LYS A 488 8.42 -2.98 23.58
N LEU A 489 7.44 -2.43 22.88
CA LEU A 489 7.64 -1.48 21.77
C LEU A 489 7.73 -0.02 22.25
N SER A 490 7.39 0.25 23.52
CA SER A 490 7.59 1.57 24.13
C SER A 490 9.05 1.76 24.55
N ASN A 491 9.52 3.01 24.67
CA ASN A 491 10.79 3.33 25.32
C ASN A 491 10.55 3.36 26.84
N GLY A 492 10.51 2.21 27.45
CA GLY A 492 10.58 2.08 28.91
C GLY A 492 12.00 1.77 29.33
#